data_24cc9198aa33e39f4127776a8e3d3ad7
#
_entry.id   24cc9198aa33e39f4127776a8e3d3ad7
#
_cell.length_a   1.000
_cell.length_b   1.000
_cell.length_c   1.000
_cell.angle_alpha   90.00
_cell.angle_beta   90.00
_cell.angle_gamma   90.00
#
_symmetry.space_group_name_H-M   'P 1'
#
loop_
_entity.id
_entity.type
_entity.pdbx_description
1 polymer ?
#
loop_
_entity_poly.entity_id
_entity_poly.type
_entity_poly.pdbx_seq_one_letter_code
_entity_poly.pdbx_strand_id
1 'polypeptide(L)'
;MIDEATPLLRVRGLTKRFQGRRGLEGHLAVDGVDFEIARGETLGLVGESGSGKSTTALCVLRLLEPTAGSVEFMGRDLTKLSSRELRGDRRHIQMVFQDPYASLDPRMNVGEAVAEPLRIHRIGTRSERRRQVAELLDLVGLRAGSAERYPHEFSGGQRQRIAIARAIALNPQLIVCDEPVTALDVSIQAQILNLLKDLQDRLGLSYLFIAHDLGVIRAVSDRVAVMQRGRIVETGRADEVLARPAHPYTRALLTAVPVPNVLEMRRRRSVWKEMRTLRASET
;
A
#
# COMPACT_ATOMS: atom_id res chain seq x y z
N MET A 1 -15.85 6.46 22.69
CA MET A 1 -16.50 6.06 21.42
C MET A 1 -15.92 6.95 20.34
N ILE A 2 -15.21 6.39 19.35
CA ILE A 2 -14.73 7.15 18.19
C ILE A 2 -15.93 7.19 17.24
N ASP A 3 -16.37 8.41 16.91
CA ASP A 3 -17.50 8.66 16.01
C ASP A 3 -17.20 8.04 14.64
N GLU A 4 -18.09 7.18 14.11
CA GLU A 4 -17.96 6.56 12.78
C GLU A 4 -17.86 7.59 11.64
N ALA A 5 -18.26 8.84 11.89
CA ALA A 5 -18.15 9.96 10.96
C ALA A 5 -16.73 10.54 10.84
N THR A 6 -15.80 10.17 11.74
CA THR A 6 -14.44 10.70 11.72
C THR A 6 -13.54 9.83 10.82
N PRO A 7 -12.89 10.41 9.78
CA PRO A 7 -11.98 9.65 8.92
C PRO A 7 -10.81 9.08 9.73
N LEU A 8 -10.31 7.90 9.31
CA LEU A 8 -9.13 7.28 9.90
C LEU A 8 -7.88 8.14 9.71
N LEU A 9 -7.72 8.66 8.49
CA LEU A 9 -6.65 9.56 8.11
C LEU A 9 -7.23 10.81 7.45
N ARG A 10 -6.76 11.99 7.86
CA ARG A 10 -7.06 13.27 7.23
C ARG A 10 -5.77 14.03 6.97
N VAL A 11 -5.55 14.42 5.73
CA VAL A 11 -4.40 15.21 5.26
C VAL A 11 -4.91 16.56 4.77
N ARG A 12 -4.30 17.66 5.24
CA ARG A 12 -4.72 19.01 4.88
C ARG A 12 -3.53 19.89 4.57
N GLY A 13 -3.55 20.52 3.39
CA GLY A 13 -2.55 21.47 2.92
C GLY A 13 -1.13 20.89 2.89
N LEU A 14 -0.99 19.56 2.76
CA LEU A 14 0.30 18.89 2.88
C LEU A 14 1.26 19.41 1.81
N THR A 15 2.39 19.94 2.26
CA THR A 15 3.40 20.53 1.38
C THR A 15 4.77 19.98 1.72
N LYS A 16 5.53 19.62 0.69
CA LYS A 16 6.93 19.24 0.83
C LYS A 16 7.79 19.92 -0.21
N ARG A 17 8.68 20.78 0.27
CA ARG A 17 9.73 21.43 -0.52
C ARG A 17 11.09 20.84 -0.12
N PHE A 18 11.83 20.35 -1.08
CA PHE A 18 13.24 20.01 -0.90
C PHE A 18 14.08 21.24 -1.14
N GLN A 19 15.04 21.50 -0.26
CA GLN A 19 15.99 22.60 -0.44
C GLN A 19 16.93 22.28 -1.60
N GLY A 20 17.13 23.24 -2.49
CA GLY A 20 18.14 23.15 -3.52
C GLY A 20 19.56 23.15 -2.92
N ARG A 21 20.52 22.47 -3.56
CA ARG A 21 21.93 22.67 -3.26
C ARG A 21 22.34 24.07 -3.76
N ARG A 22 23.45 24.64 -3.18
CA ARG A 22 23.98 25.98 -3.51
C ARG A 22 23.78 26.35 -4.98
N GLY A 23 22.91 27.33 -5.24
CA GLY A 23 22.66 27.89 -6.58
C GLY A 23 21.53 27.24 -7.40
N LEU A 24 20.85 26.18 -6.88
CA LEU A 24 19.69 25.59 -7.52
C LEU A 24 18.41 25.92 -6.71
N GLU A 25 17.34 26.23 -7.42
CA GLU A 25 16.01 26.38 -6.78
C GLU A 25 15.54 25.08 -6.13
N GLY A 26 14.90 25.20 -4.97
CA GLY A 26 14.32 24.03 -4.28
C GLY A 26 13.16 23.42 -5.06
N HIS A 27 13.07 22.10 -5.07
CA HIS A 27 11.99 21.37 -5.73
C HIS A 27 10.76 21.22 -4.82
N LEU A 28 9.60 21.66 -5.31
CA LEU A 28 8.30 21.49 -4.64
C LEU A 28 7.68 20.15 -5.09
N ALA A 29 7.86 19.11 -4.26
CA ALA A 29 7.42 17.76 -4.60
C ALA A 29 5.95 17.48 -4.23
N VAL A 30 5.44 18.15 -3.19
CA VAL A 30 4.03 18.09 -2.76
C VAL A 30 3.59 19.53 -2.49
N ASP A 31 2.44 19.92 -3.03
CA ASP A 31 1.97 21.30 -3.08
C ASP A 31 0.48 21.40 -2.66
N GLY A 32 0.26 21.58 -1.37
CA GLY A 32 -1.06 21.80 -0.80
C GLY A 32 -2.04 20.65 -1.02
N VAL A 33 -1.62 19.42 -0.73
CA VAL A 33 -2.43 18.22 -0.97
C VAL A 33 -3.42 17.98 0.18
N ASP A 34 -4.70 17.74 -0.20
CA ASP A 34 -5.79 17.44 0.71
C ASP A 34 -6.46 16.11 0.33
N PHE A 35 -6.63 15.20 1.29
CA PHE A 35 -7.44 13.99 1.15
C PHE A 35 -7.77 13.36 2.50
N GLU A 36 -8.75 12.46 2.50
CA GLU A 36 -9.17 11.69 3.66
C GLU A 36 -9.32 10.22 3.31
N ILE A 37 -9.11 9.34 4.28
CA ILE A 37 -9.34 7.91 4.19
C ILE A 37 -10.26 7.50 5.33
N ALA A 38 -11.39 6.88 5.01
CA ALA A 38 -12.30 6.30 5.99
C ALA A 38 -11.76 4.96 6.54
N ARG A 39 -12.37 4.45 7.60
CA ARG A 39 -12.05 3.11 8.11
C ARG A 39 -12.51 2.04 7.11
N GLY A 40 -11.64 1.07 6.84
CA GLY A 40 -11.89 0.01 5.86
C GLY A 40 -11.83 0.45 4.40
N GLU A 41 -11.50 1.73 4.13
CA GLU A 41 -11.42 2.27 2.76
C GLU A 41 -10.05 2.07 2.15
N THR A 42 -10.02 1.84 0.84
CA THR A 42 -8.82 1.94 0.01
C THR A 42 -8.87 3.21 -0.84
N LEU A 43 -8.00 4.17 -0.54
CA LEU A 43 -7.76 5.33 -1.39
C LEU A 43 -6.58 5.05 -2.33
N GLY A 44 -6.84 5.02 -3.63
CA GLY A 44 -5.82 4.94 -4.66
C GLY A 44 -5.20 6.32 -4.95
N LEU A 45 -3.88 6.44 -4.92
CA LEU A 45 -3.16 7.65 -5.32
C LEU A 45 -2.40 7.36 -6.62
N VAL A 46 -2.82 7.99 -7.72
CA VAL A 46 -2.29 7.73 -9.06
C VAL A 46 -1.67 8.97 -9.69
N GLY A 47 -0.80 8.78 -10.67
CA GLY A 47 -0.13 9.82 -11.44
C GLY A 47 1.18 9.31 -12.03
N GLU A 48 1.77 10.09 -12.93
CA GLU A 48 3.06 9.77 -13.55
C GLU A 48 4.19 9.65 -12.51
N SER A 49 5.31 9.02 -12.92
CA SER A 49 6.53 9.02 -12.11
C SER A 49 6.98 10.47 -11.84
N GLY A 50 7.38 10.74 -10.59
CA GLY A 50 7.76 12.09 -10.18
C GLY A 50 6.59 13.04 -9.88
N SER A 51 5.33 12.59 -9.91
CA SER A 51 4.17 13.45 -9.55
C SER A 51 4.07 13.79 -8.06
N GLY A 52 4.85 13.14 -7.19
CA GLY A 52 4.90 13.41 -5.74
C GLY A 52 4.24 12.32 -4.86
N LYS A 53 3.73 11.23 -5.42
CA LYS A 53 2.99 10.16 -4.70
C LYS A 53 3.77 9.56 -3.53
N SER A 54 4.96 9.01 -3.81
CA SER A 54 5.81 8.40 -2.78
C SER A 54 6.27 9.42 -1.73
N THR A 55 6.52 10.67 -2.15
CA THR A 55 6.82 11.77 -1.23
C THR A 55 5.64 12.05 -0.30
N THR A 56 4.41 12.06 -0.83
CA THR A 56 3.18 12.19 -0.04
C THR A 56 3.05 11.05 0.96
N ALA A 57 3.25 9.79 0.53
CA ALA A 57 3.25 8.63 1.41
C ALA A 57 4.24 8.74 2.57
N LEU A 58 5.49 9.12 2.27
CA LEU A 58 6.54 9.29 3.28
C LEU A 58 6.22 10.44 4.27
N CYS A 59 5.58 11.51 3.79
CA CYS A 59 5.12 12.61 4.66
C CYS A 59 3.95 12.15 5.56
N VAL A 60 3.00 11.38 5.03
CA VAL A 60 1.89 10.80 5.81
C VAL A 60 2.41 9.92 6.95
N LEU A 61 3.43 9.11 6.68
CA LEU A 61 4.08 8.26 7.68
C LEU A 61 5.04 9.02 8.60
N ARG A 62 5.25 10.31 8.37
CA ARG A 62 6.29 11.08 9.08
C ARG A 62 7.67 10.40 9.03
N LEU A 63 7.94 9.68 7.93
CA LEU A 63 9.30 9.25 7.55
C LEU A 63 10.05 10.40 6.87
N LEU A 64 9.29 11.31 6.26
CA LEU A 64 9.77 12.57 5.72
C LEU A 64 8.98 13.71 6.38
N GLU A 65 9.69 14.69 6.95
CA GLU A 65 9.08 15.85 7.58
C GLU A 65 8.40 16.72 6.51
N PRO A 66 7.08 17.00 6.60
CA PRO A 66 6.41 17.94 5.72
C PRO A 66 6.93 19.37 5.99
N THR A 67 6.90 20.21 4.95
CA THR A 67 7.27 21.63 5.07
C THR A 67 6.13 22.47 5.64
N ALA A 68 4.88 22.07 5.30
CA ALA A 68 3.65 22.69 5.82
C ALA A 68 2.49 21.69 5.72
N GLY A 69 1.34 22.05 6.30
CA GLY A 69 0.12 21.25 6.38
C GLY A 69 0.08 20.36 7.61
N SER A 70 -0.95 19.50 7.66
CA SER A 70 -1.18 18.59 8.76
C SER A 70 -1.56 17.19 8.30
N VAL A 71 -1.22 16.20 9.12
CA VAL A 71 -1.58 14.79 8.95
C VAL A 71 -2.23 14.31 10.24
N GLU A 72 -3.53 14.20 10.24
CA GLU A 72 -4.31 13.71 11.38
C GLU A 72 -4.62 12.23 11.18
N PHE A 73 -4.18 11.39 12.10
CA PHE A 73 -4.45 9.95 12.11
C PHE A 73 -5.14 9.57 13.43
N MET A 74 -6.32 8.96 13.36
CA MET A 74 -7.12 8.60 14.52
C MET A 74 -7.39 9.80 15.46
N GLY A 75 -7.61 10.99 14.91
CA GLY A 75 -7.84 12.22 15.67
C GLY A 75 -6.58 12.86 16.25
N ARG A 76 -5.38 12.37 15.95
CA ARG A 76 -4.10 12.90 16.41
C ARG A 76 -3.29 13.48 15.25
N ASP A 77 -2.88 14.73 15.38
CA ASP A 77 -2.02 15.39 14.39
C ASP A 77 -0.57 14.88 14.50
N LEU A 78 -0.19 13.99 13.61
CA LEU A 78 1.14 13.38 13.57
C LEU A 78 2.25 14.42 13.32
N THR A 79 1.93 15.56 12.71
CA THR A 79 2.94 16.59 12.38
C THR A 79 3.46 17.31 13.62
N LYS A 80 2.67 17.30 14.70
CA LYS A 80 3.01 17.97 15.98
C LYS A 80 3.66 17.04 17.01
N LEU A 81 3.69 15.73 16.72
CA LEU A 81 4.23 14.74 17.65
C LEU A 81 5.75 14.73 17.67
N SER A 82 6.32 14.57 18.84
CA SER A 82 7.74 14.24 19.01
C SER A 82 8.04 12.84 18.46
N SER A 83 9.29 12.54 18.16
CA SER A 83 9.71 11.22 17.70
C SER A 83 9.38 10.08 18.66
N ARG A 84 9.32 10.38 19.98
CA ARG A 84 8.95 9.42 21.02
C ARG A 84 7.46 9.08 20.97
N GLU A 85 6.60 10.09 20.85
CA GLU A 85 5.15 9.93 20.74
C GLU A 85 4.79 9.22 19.42
N LEU A 86 5.39 9.66 18.32
CA LEU A 86 5.18 9.07 16.98
C LEU A 86 5.48 7.57 16.94
N ARG A 87 6.45 7.08 17.76
CA ARG A 87 6.73 5.64 17.86
C ARG A 87 5.50 4.84 18.28
N GLY A 88 4.66 5.38 19.19
CA GLY A 88 3.41 4.76 19.62
C GLY A 88 2.39 4.64 18.50
N ASP A 89 2.26 5.68 17.68
CA ASP A 89 1.30 5.73 16.57
C ASP A 89 1.75 4.90 15.37
N ARG A 90 3.06 4.78 15.13
CA ARG A 90 3.64 3.98 14.03
C ARG A 90 3.26 2.50 14.04
N ARG A 91 2.87 1.93 15.17
CA ARG A 91 2.36 0.56 15.21
C ARG A 91 1.02 0.41 14.49
N HIS A 92 0.24 1.48 14.41
CA HIS A 92 -1.09 1.50 13.81
C HIS A 92 -1.08 1.91 12.32
N ILE A 93 0.06 2.43 11.85
CA ILE A 93 0.26 2.83 10.46
C ILE A 93 1.56 2.22 9.94
N GLN A 94 1.47 1.36 8.95
CA GLN A 94 2.60 0.59 8.43
C GLN A 94 2.78 0.84 6.94
N MET A 95 3.91 0.40 6.38
CA MET A 95 4.23 0.57 4.96
C MET A 95 4.66 -0.74 4.32
N VAL A 96 4.17 -0.97 3.10
CA VAL A 96 4.70 -1.96 2.17
C VAL A 96 5.41 -1.19 1.06
N PHE A 97 6.72 -1.39 0.94
CA PHE A 97 7.58 -0.68 -0.02
C PHE A 97 7.53 -1.31 -1.41
N GLN A 98 7.90 -0.51 -2.40
CA GLN A 98 7.97 -0.89 -3.82
C GLN A 98 8.96 -2.05 -4.06
N ASP A 99 10.12 -2.03 -3.42
CA ASP A 99 11.15 -3.05 -3.56
C ASP A 99 11.18 -3.97 -2.33
N PRO A 100 10.66 -5.20 -2.44
CA PRO A 100 10.70 -6.17 -1.34
C PRO A 100 12.13 -6.64 -1.02
N TYR A 101 13.09 -6.52 -1.96
CA TYR A 101 14.50 -6.84 -1.69
C TYR A 101 15.12 -5.82 -0.75
N ALA A 102 14.91 -4.52 -1.01
CA ALA A 102 15.45 -3.46 -0.17
C ALA A 102 14.76 -3.39 1.20
N SER A 103 13.54 -3.91 1.32
CA SER A 103 12.75 -3.85 2.56
C SER A 103 13.10 -4.95 3.58
N LEU A 104 13.76 -6.05 3.16
CA LEU A 104 14.14 -7.18 4.01
C LEU A 104 15.66 -7.24 4.17
N ASP A 105 16.16 -7.26 5.42
CA ASP A 105 17.60 -7.48 5.67
C ASP A 105 17.98 -8.90 5.23
N PRO A 106 18.89 -9.07 4.25
CA PRO A 106 19.25 -10.38 3.72
C PRO A 106 19.99 -11.26 4.73
N ARG A 107 20.45 -10.69 5.85
CA ARG A 107 21.14 -11.41 6.94
C ARG A 107 20.18 -11.97 7.98
N MET A 108 18.91 -11.58 7.95
CA MET A 108 17.85 -12.09 8.82
C MET A 108 17.08 -13.19 8.12
N ASN A 109 16.73 -14.26 8.83
CA ASN A 109 15.77 -15.21 8.31
C ASN A 109 14.35 -14.59 8.31
N VAL A 110 13.43 -15.18 7.56
CA VAL A 110 12.07 -14.68 7.38
C VAL A 110 11.34 -14.54 8.72
N GLY A 111 11.50 -15.50 9.62
CA GLY A 111 10.87 -15.47 10.95
C GLY A 111 11.37 -14.29 11.79
N GLU A 112 12.65 -13.97 11.72
CA GLU A 112 13.23 -12.80 12.40
C GLU A 112 12.75 -11.50 11.79
N ALA A 113 12.69 -11.42 10.46
CA ALA A 113 12.22 -10.24 9.73
C ALA A 113 10.74 -9.92 10.03
N VAL A 114 9.86 -10.95 10.06
CA VAL A 114 8.44 -10.78 10.40
C VAL A 114 8.25 -10.48 11.89
N ALA A 115 9.09 -11.06 12.78
CA ALA A 115 9.03 -10.80 14.23
C ALA A 115 9.66 -9.46 14.64
N GLU A 116 10.43 -8.80 13.76
CA GLU A 116 11.16 -7.57 14.09
C GLU A 116 10.26 -6.44 14.64
N PRO A 117 9.12 -6.10 14.01
CA PRO A 117 8.19 -5.09 14.55
C PRO A 117 7.71 -5.44 15.97
N LEU A 118 7.36 -6.69 16.21
CA LEU A 118 6.94 -7.18 17.53
C LEU A 118 8.05 -7.02 18.58
N ARG A 119 9.28 -7.28 18.19
CA ARG A 119 10.46 -7.12 19.07
C ARG A 119 10.71 -5.65 19.40
N ILE A 120 10.66 -4.76 18.39
CA ILE A 120 10.86 -3.32 18.55
C ILE A 120 9.81 -2.72 19.50
N HIS A 121 8.55 -3.16 19.37
CA HIS A 121 7.44 -2.70 20.21
C HIS A 121 7.28 -3.52 21.50
N ARG A 122 8.18 -4.49 21.78
CA ARG A 122 8.19 -5.32 22.98
C ARG A 122 6.90 -6.11 23.21
N ILE A 123 6.28 -6.56 22.11
CA ILE A 123 5.04 -7.34 22.13
C ILE A 123 5.38 -8.82 22.28
N GLY A 124 4.81 -9.48 23.27
CA GLY A 124 4.91 -10.92 23.51
C GLY A 124 6.32 -11.41 23.92
N THR A 125 6.36 -12.66 24.36
CA THR A 125 7.57 -13.43 24.62
C THR A 125 8.18 -13.98 23.32
N ARG A 126 9.35 -14.57 23.37
CA ARG A 126 9.98 -15.23 22.21
C ARG A 126 9.10 -16.36 21.64
N SER A 127 8.48 -17.14 22.51
CA SER A 127 7.60 -18.25 22.11
C SER A 127 6.32 -17.74 21.44
N GLU A 128 5.67 -16.71 22.01
CA GLU A 128 4.46 -16.10 21.46
C GLU A 128 4.73 -15.47 20.09
N ARG A 129 5.86 -14.77 19.94
CA ARG A 129 6.25 -14.20 18.62
C ARG A 129 6.46 -15.29 17.58
N ARG A 130 7.08 -16.43 17.95
CA ARG A 130 7.24 -17.57 17.02
C ARG A 130 5.89 -18.09 16.53
N ARG A 131 4.93 -18.25 17.42
CA ARG A 131 3.58 -18.68 17.06
C ARG A 131 2.90 -17.66 16.17
N GLN A 132 2.94 -16.38 16.54
CA GLN A 132 2.35 -15.30 15.76
C GLN A 132 2.99 -15.18 14.37
N VAL A 133 4.29 -15.36 14.24
CA VAL A 133 4.99 -15.41 12.94
C VAL A 133 4.47 -16.56 12.07
N ALA A 134 4.27 -17.75 12.64
CA ALA A 134 3.72 -18.88 11.89
C ALA A 134 2.30 -18.59 11.38
N GLU A 135 1.45 -17.99 12.22
CA GLU A 135 0.09 -17.57 11.86
C GLU A 135 0.11 -16.49 10.76
N LEU A 136 1.01 -15.51 10.85
CA LEU A 136 1.16 -14.45 9.85
C LEU A 136 1.64 -14.99 8.50
N LEU A 137 2.58 -15.94 8.51
CA LEU A 137 3.07 -16.58 7.28
C LEU A 137 1.96 -17.39 6.62
N ASP A 138 1.18 -18.13 7.38
CA ASP A 138 0.02 -18.87 6.87
C ASP A 138 -1.02 -17.91 6.27
N LEU A 139 -1.32 -16.81 6.96
CA LEU A 139 -2.27 -15.78 6.50
C LEU A 139 -1.90 -15.18 5.15
N VAL A 140 -0.61 -15.07 4.83
CA VAL A 140 -0.14 -14.61 3.52
C VAL A 140 0.12 -15.75 2.52
N GLY A 141 -0.27 -16.99 2.87
CA GLY A 141 -0.14 -18.18 2.01
C GLY A 141 1.28 -18.72 1.90
N LEU A 142 2.10 -18.55 2.94
CA LEU A 142 3.43 -19.15 3.08
C LEU A 142 3.40 -20.24 4.17
N ARG A 143 4.11 -21.35 3.93
CA ARG A 143 4.21 -22.44 4.93
C ARG A 143 4.98 -21.97 6.16
N ALA A 144 4.63 -22.47 7.36
CA ALA A 144 5.32 -22.12 8.61
C ALA A 144 6.83 -22.42 8.57
N GLY A 145 7.26 -23.48 7.88
CA GLY A 145 8.68 -23.80 7.66
C GLY A 145 9.47 -22.75 6.86
N SER A 146 8.79 -21.79 6.25
CA SER A 146 9.42 -20.64 5.59
C SER A 146 10.15 -19.71 6.57
N ALA A 147 9.81 -19.76 7.87
CA ALA A 147 10.39 -18.88 8.88
C ALA A 147 11.91 -19.04 9.06
N GLU A 148 12.45 -20.24 8.80
CA GLU A 148 13.87 -20.55 8.99
C GLU A 148 14.73 -20.21 7.74
N ARG A 149 14.09 -19.92 6.61
CA ARG A 149 14.74 -19.62 5.35
C ARG A 149 15.09 -18.13 5.24
N TYR A 150 16.03 -17.81 4.35
CA TYR A 150 16.47 -16.43 4.10
C TYR A 150 15.74 -15.81 2.92
N PRO A 151 15.61 -14.46 2.86
CA PRO A 151 14.88 -13.78 1.79
C PRO A 151 15.36 -14.13 0.38
N HIS A 152 16.65 -14.38 0.18
CA HIS A 152 17.21 -14.73 -1.14
C HIS A 152 16.74 -16.07 -1.69
N GLU A 153 16.18 -16.96 -0.85
CA GLU A 153 15.65 -18.26 -1.25
C GLU A 153 14.20 -18.21 -1.76
N PHE A 154 13.60 -17.02 -1.83
CA PHE A 154 12.21 -16.82 -2.22
C PHE A 154 12.09 -16.08 -3.55
N SER A 155 11.02 -16.35 -4.31
CA SER A 155 10.65 -15.55 -5.49
C SER A 155 10.23 -14.14 -5.10
N GLY A 156 10.18 -13.20 -6.08
CA GLY A 156 9.73 -11.83 -5.86
C GLY A 156 8.34 -11.75 -5.21
N GLY A 157 7.38 -12.52 -5.70
CA GLY A 157 6.04 -12.56 -5.12
C GLY A 157 5.98 -13.14 -3.71
N GLN A 158 6.83 -14.13 -3.40
CA GLN A 158 6.95 -14.67 -2.05
C GLN A 158 7.58 -13.65 -1.09
N ARG A 159 8.61 -12.90 -1.54
CA ARG A 159 9.19 -11.79 -0.74
C ARG A 159 8.18 -10.70 -0.48
N GLN A 160 7.34 -10.37 -1.45
CA GLN A 160 6.24 -9.42 -1.26
C GLN A 160 5.26 -9.91 -0.20
N ARG A 161 4.91 -11.20 -0.19
CA ARG A 161 4.08 -11.80 0.87
C ARG A 161 4.74 -11.71 2.24
N ILE A 162 6.06 -11.88 2.34
CA ILE A 162 6.82 -11.71 3.58
C ILE A 162 6.78 -10.24 4.04
N ALA A 163 6.97 -9.28 3.12
CA ALA A 163 6.87 -7.86 3.44
C ALA A 163 5.46 -7.46 3.93
N ILE A 164 4.41 -8.04 3.33
CA ILE A 164 3.03 -7.87 3.79
C ILE A 164 2.84 -8.50 5.19
N ALA A 165 3.33 -9.73 5.43
CA ALA A 165 3.26 -10.37 6.75
C ALA A 165 3.92 -9.52 7.83
N ARG A 166 5.09 -8.94 7.54
CA ARG A 166 5.79 -8.00 8.42
C ARG A 166 4.95 -6.75 8.69
N ALA A 167 4.32 -6.17 7.68
CA ALA A 167 3.51 -4.96 7.81
C ALA A 167 2.27 -5.19 8.69
N ILE A 168 1.62 -6.35 8.59
CA ILE A 168 0.44 -6.68 9.40
C ILE A 168 0.76 -7.20 10.80
N ALA A 169 2.04 -7.45 11.14
CA ALA A 169 2.45 -8.06 12.42
C ALA A 169 2.00 -7.29 13.66
N LEU A 170 1.82 -5.97 13.55
CA LEU A 170 1.38 -5.09 14.64
C LEU A 170 -0.13 -4.82 14.65
N ASN A 171 -0.92 -5.52 13.84
CA ASN A 171 -2.35 -5.26 13.63
C ASN A 171 -2.62 -3.76 13.34
N PRO A 172 -2.04 -3.22 12.26
CA PRO A 172 -2.21 -1.82 11.90
C PRO A 172 -3.66 -1.53 11.51
N GLN A 173 -4.05 -0.26 11.50
CA GLN A 173 -5.33 0.19 10.97
C GLN A 173 -5.19 0.77 9.56
N LEU A 174 -4.01 1.26 9.22
CA LEU A 174 -3.68 1.78 7.89
C LEU A 174 -2.37 1.16 7.39
N ILE A 175 -2.39 0.71 6.15
CA ILE A 175 -1.17 0.33 5.42
C ILE A 175 -1.01 1.24 4.20
N VAL A 176 0.14 1.87 4.11
CA VAL A 176 0.57 2.61 2.91
C VAL A 176 1.29 1.64 1.99
N CYS A 177 0.72 1.36 0.83
CA CYS A 177 1.31 0.50 -0.19
C CYS A 177 1.92 1.38 -1.28
N ASP A 178 3.25 1.48 -1.33
CA ASP A 178 3.95 2.26 -2.37
C ASP A 178 4.39 1.32 -3.49
N GLU A 179 3.62 1.29 -4.56
CA GLU A 179 3.81 0.46 -5.76
C GLU A 179 4.08 -1.04 -5.45
N PRO A 180 3.26 -1.70 -4.62
CA PRO A 180 3.60 -3.01 -4.04
C PRO A 180 3.65 -4.17 -5.04
N VAL A 181 3.28 -3.95 -6.31
CA VAL A 181 3.20 -5.00 -7.34
C VAL A 181 3.97 -4.67 -8.61
N THR A 182 4.61 -3.51 -8.70
CA THR A 182 5.24 -3.00 -9.94
C THR A 182 6.35 -3.90 -10.49
N ALA A 183 7.11 -4.55 -9.61
CA ALA A 183 8.24 -5.42 -9.98
C ALA A 183 7.84 -6.90 -10.17
N LEU A 184 6.54 -7.21 -10.27
CA LEU A 184 6.03 -8.58 -10.32
C LEU A 184 5.34 -8.89 -11.65
N ASP A 185 5.37 -10.15 -12.07
CA ASP A 185 4.61 -10.63 -13.21
C ASP A 185 3.10 -10.47 -13.01
N VAL A 186 2.34 -10.24 -14.09
CA VAL A 186 0.89 -9.97 -14.07
C VAL A 186 0.10 -10.99 -13.27
N SER A 187 0.44 -12.28 -13.36
CA SER A 187 -0.23 -13.35 -12.62
C SER A 187 0.03 -13.26 -11.12
N ILE A 188 1.23 -12.88 -10.72
CA ILE A 188 1.64 -12.70 -9.32
C ILE A 188 1.05 -11.40 -8.79
N GLN A 189 1.00 -10.32 -9.59
CA GLN A 189 0.31 -9.08 -9.22
C GLN A 189 -1.13 -9.35 -8.79
N ALA A 190 -1.90 -10.08 -9.62
CA ALA A 190 -3.28 -10.43 -9.29
C ALA A 190 -3.41 -11.20 -7.97
N GLN A 191 -2.47 -12.11 -7.68
CA GLN A 191 -2.46 -12.84 -6.42
C GLN A 191 -2.18 -11.93 -5.21
N ILE A 192 -1.25 -10.97 -5.33
CA ILE A 192 -0.95 -10.02 -4.25
C ILE A 192 -2.12 -9.06 -4.03
N LEU A 193 -2.77 -8.58 -5.09
CA LEU A 193 -3.94 -7.71 -4.97
C LEU A 193 -5.12 -8.42 -4.29
N ASN A 194 -5.38 -9.68 -4.65
CA ASN A 194 -6.39 -10.50 -3.99
C ASN A 194 -6.03 -10.74 -2.50
N LEU A 195 -4.76 -11.03 -2.20
CA LEU A 195 -4.29 -11.17 -0.82
C LEU A 195 -4.55 -9.89 0.00
N LEU A 196 -4.21 -8.70 -0.54
CA LEU A 196 -4.44 -7.43 0.15
C LEU A 196 -5.94 -7.18 0.39
N LYS A 197 -6.81 -7.55 -0.56
CA LYS A 197 -8.26 -7.45 -0.40
C LYS A 197 -8.78 -8.42 0.67
N ASP A 198 -8.34 -9.69 0.66
CA ASP A 198 -8.69 -10.67 1.68
C ASP A 198 -8.24 -10.22 3.08
N LEU A 199 -7.05 -9.62 3.20
CA LEU A 199 -6.56 -9.06 4.45
C LEU A 199 -7.38 -7.85 4.90
N GLN A 200 -7.81 -6.98 3.98
CA GLN A 200 -8.70 -5.87 4.27
C GLN A 200 -9.99 -6.36 4.89
N ASP A 201 -10.64 -7.35 4.27
CA ASP A 201 -11.92 -7.87 4.71
C ASP A 201 -11.81 -8.62 6.06
N ARG A 202 -10.71 -9.37 6.28
CA ARG A 202 -10.50 -10.15 7.52
C ARG A 202 -10.05 -9.31 8.70
N LEU A 203 -9.20 -8.30 8.48
CA LEU A 203 -8.54 -7.53 9.53
C LEU A 203 -9.09 -6.10 9.67
N GLY A 204 -10.05 -5.69 8.82
CA GLY A 204 -10.60 -4.33 8.82
C GLY A 204 -9.57 -3.26 8.44
N LEU A 205 -8.61 -3.60 7.56
CA LEU A 205 -7.54 -2.70 7.17
C LEU A 205 -8.04 -1.57 6.27
N SER A 206 -7.40 -0.42 6.37
CA SER A 206 -7.53 0.66 5.40
C SER A 206 -6.23 0.79 4.61
N TYR A 207 -6.31 1.24 3.35
CA TYR A 207 -5.14 1.39 2.51
C TYR A 207 -5.01 2.79 1.91
N LEU A 208 -3.79 3.33 1.91
CA LEU A 208 -3.35 4.32 0.93
C LEU A 208 -2.55 3.57 -0.12
N PHE A 209 -3.13 3.35 -1.29
CA PHE A 209 -2.56 2.51 -2.33
C PHE A 209 -1.99 3.36 -3.46
N ILE A 210 -0.68 3.36 -3.61
CA ILE A 210 0.02 4.10 -4.67
C ILE A 210 0.34 3.15 -5.80
N ALA A 211 -0.06 3.52 -7.02
CA ALA A 211 0.35 2.85 -8.24
C ALA A 211 0.40 3.84 -9.41
N HIS A 212 1.16 3.50 -10.43
CA HIS A 212 1.11 4.19 -11.72
C HIS A 212 0.20 3.47 -12.72
N ASP A 213 -0.17 2.21 -12.45
CA ASP A 213 -1.10 1.42 -13.27
C ASP A 213 -2.55 1.62 -12.79
N LEU A 214 -3.36 2.21 -13.67
CA LEU A 214 -4.77 2.49 -13.40
C LEU A 214 -5.63 1.20 -13.36
N GLY A 215 -5.19 0.12 -14.01
CA GLY A 215 -5.83 -1.19 -13.93
C GLY A 215 -5.71 -1.78 -12.52
N VAL A 216 -4.54 -1.64 -11.91
CA VAL A 216 -4.30 -2.02 -10.51
C VAL A 216 -5.19 -1.21 -9.56
N ILE A 217 -5.21 0.11 -9.72
CA ILE A 217 -6.03 1.01 -8.90
C ILE A 217 -7.52 0.69 -9.01
N ARG A 218 -8.01 0.44 -10.22
CA ARG A 218 -9.41 0.04 -10.45
C ARG A 218 -9.80 -1.27 -9.77
N ALA A 219 -8.84 -2.15 -9.58
CA ALA A 219 -9.07 -3.46 -8.98
C ALA A 219 -9.19 -3.42 -7.44
N VAL A 220 -8.53 -2.44 -6.78
CA VAL A 220 -8.38 -2.44 -5.33
C VAL A 220 -8.95 -1.21 -4.63
N SER A 221 -9.21 -0.11 -5.34
CA SER A 221 -9.55 1.17 -4.71
C SER A 221 -11.05 1.46 -4.71
N ASP A 222 -11.54 1.97 -3.60
CA ASP A 222 -12.91 2.50 -3.46
C ASP A 222 -12.99 3.92 -4.04
N ARG A 223 -11.99 4.74 -3.70
CA ARG A 223 -11.82 6.10 -4.23
C ARG A 223 -10.42 6.27 -4.80
N VAL A 224 -10.28 7.24 -5.70
CA VAL A 224 -9.01 7.60 -6.32
C VAL A 224 -8.75 9.10 -6.19
N ALA A 225 -7.48 9.44 -5.96
CA ALA A 225 -6.94 10.77 -6.06
C ALA A 225 -5.86 10.79 -7.16
N VAL A 226 -6.04 11.63 -8.17
CA VAL A 226 -5.11 11.76 -9.30
C VAL A 226 -4.16 12.90 -9.01
N MET A 227 -2.86 12.60 -9.01
CA MET A 227 -1.81 13.55 -8.64
C MET A 227 -0.96 13.95 -9.84
N GLN A 228 -0.84 15.26 -10.08
CA GLN A 228 0.00 15.85 -11.11
C GLN A 228 0.86 16.97 -10.53
N ARG A 229 2.17 16.91 -10.75
CA ARG A 229 3.12 17.96 -10.34
C ARG A 229 2.94 18.43 -8.88
N GLY A 230 2.81 17.49 -7.97
CA GLY A 230 2.68 17.75 -6.54
C GLY A 230 1.27 18.06 -6.06
N ARG A 231 0.25 18.16 -6.92
CA ARG A 231 -1.13 18.52 -6.58
C ARG A 231 -2.12 17.41 -6.91
N ILE A 232 -3.17 17.27 -6.13
CA ILE A 232 -4.34 16.46 -6.50
C ILE A 232 -5.19 17.31 -7.46
N VAL A 233 -5.39 16.78 -8.68
CA VAL A 233 -6.13 17.46 -9.74
C VAL A 233 -7.54 16.91 -9.93
N GLU A 234 -7.78 15.68 -9.47
CA GLU A 234 -9.11 15.04 -9.50
C GLU A 234 -9.22 14.02 -8.38
N THR A 235 -10.38 13.92 -7.77
CA THR A 235 -10.69 12.89 -6.74
C THR A 235 -12.14 12.49 -6.85
N GLY A 236 -12.44 11.23 -6.53
CA GLY A 236 -13.81 10.70 -6.55
C GLY A 236 -13.83 9.19 -6.37
N ARG A 237 -15.00 8.58 -6.58
CA ARG A 237 -15.12 7.12 -6.62
C ARG A 237 -14.29 6.56 -7.77
N ALA A 238 -13.61 5.46 -7.54
CA ALA A 238 -12.68 4.89 -8.53
C ALA A 238 -13.40 4.53 -9.84
N ASP A 239 -14.61 3.95 -9.76
CA ASP A 239 -15.43 3.60 -10.90
C ASP A 239 -15.87 4.82 -11.73
N GLU A 240 -16.21 5.95 -11.08
CA GLU A 240 -16.64 7.18 -11.74
C GLU A 240 -15.47 7.91 -12.42
N VAL A 241 -14.40 8.19 -11.68
CA VAL A 241 -13.22 8.92 -12.19
C VAL A 241 -12.55 8.15 -13.34
N LEU A 242 -12.46 6.82 -13.23
CA LEU A 242 -11.83 6.00 -14.27
C LEU A 242 -12.74 5.75 -15.49
N ALA A 243 -14.07 5.87 -15.34
CA ALA A 243 -15.00 5.74 -16.46
C ALA A 243 -15.28 7.08 -17.17
N ARG A 244 -15.34 8.18 -16.40
CA ARG A 244 -15.71 9.51 -16.89
C ARG A 244 -14.83 10.60 -16.27
N PRO A 245 -13.52 10.63 -16.60
CA PRO A 245 -12.59 11.59 -16.04
C PRO A 245 -12.97 13.02 -16.42
N ALA A 246 -13.08 13.90 -15.42
CA ALA A 246 -13.39 15.30 -15.61
C ALA A 246 -12.13 16.10 -16.01
N HIS A 247 -10.98 15.81 -15.37
CA HIS A 247 -9.76 16.57 -15.60
C HIS A 247 -9.02 16.12 -16.88
N PRO A 248 -8.52 17.04 -17.74
CA PRO A 248 -7.80 16.70 -18.97
C PRO A 248 -6.59 15.78 -18.75
N TYR A 249 -5.85 15.97 -17.65
CA TYR A 249 -4.72 15.13 -17.32
C TYR A 249 -5.13 13.69 -17.01
N THR A 250 -6.24 13.48 -16.29
CA THR A 250 -6.77 12.14 -16.00
C THR A 250 -7.17 11.42 -17.29
N ARG A 251 -7.78 12.15 -18.23
CA ARG A 251 -8.08 11.62 -19.57
C ARG A 251 -6.83 11.20 -20.34
N ALA A 252 -5.80 12.05 -20.32
CA ALA A 252 -4.53 11.74 -20.96
C ALA A 252 -3.84 10.52 -20.30
N LEU A 253 -3.85 10.44 -18.97
CA LEU A 253 -3.29 9.34 -18.22
C LEU A 253 -3.99 8.00 -18.55
N LEU A 254 -5.31 8.00 -18.68
CA LEU A 254 -6.11 6.83 -19.06
C LEU A 254 -5.86 6.38 -20.51
N THR A 255 -5.64 7.32 -21.44
CA THR A 255 -5.36 6.99 -22.85
C THR A 255 -3.94 6.47 -23.06
N ALA A 256 -2.99 6.83 -22.19
CA ALA A 256 -1.61 6.35 -22.27
C ALA A 256 -1.44 4.90 -21.78
N VAL A 257 -2.40 4.35 -21.02
CA VAL A 257 -2.39 2.95 -20.60
C VAL A 257 -2.91 2.09 -21.76
N PRO A 258 -2.11 1.14 -22.29
CA PRO A 258 -2.62 0.18 -23.27
C PRO A 258 -3.75 -0.61 -22.60
N VAL A 259 -4.98 -0.43 -23.05
CA VAL A 259 -6.14 -1.18 -22.54
C VAL A 259 -5.91 -2.65 -22.91
N PRO A 260 -5.61 -3.55 -21.98
CA PRO A 260 -5.73 -4.97 -22.27
C PRO A 260 -7.20 -5.19 -22.58
N ASN A 261 -7.49 -5.70 -23.77
CA ASN A 261 -8.83 -5.85 -24.29
C ASN A 261 -9.70 -6.61 -23.26
N VAL A 262 -10.57 -5.89 -22.55
CA VAL A 262 -11.42 -6.43 -21.46
C VAL A 262 -12.28 -7.59 -21.94
N LEU A 263 -12.58 -7.64 -23.24
CA LEU A 263 -13.25 -8.75 -23.92
C LEU A 263 -12.35 -10.02 -23.96
N GLU A 264 -11.04 -9.88 -24.10
CA GLU A 264 -10.10 -11.01 -24.04
C GLU A 264 -9.93 -11.55 -22.61
N MET A 265 -9.93 -10.70 -21.60
CA MET A 265 -9.91 -11.16 -20.19
C MET A 265 -11.20 -11.90 -19.80
N ARG A 266 -12.37 -11.45 -20.26
CA ARG A 266 -13.64 -12.16 -20.05
C ARG A 266 -13.65 -13.51 -20.80
N ARG A 267 -13.14 -13.60 -22.03
CA ARG A 267 -12.98 -14.85 -22.76
C ARG A 267 -12.01 -15.82 -22.07
N ARG A 268 -10.87 -15.36 -21.58
CA ARG A 268 -9.92 -16.20 -20.84
C ARG A 268 -10.50 -16.72 -19.52
N ARG A 269 -11.30 -15.91 -18.81
CA ARG A 269 -11.98 -16.34 -17.58
C ARG A 269 -13.06 -17.41 -17.84
N SER A 270 -13.79 -17.34 -18.95
CA SER A 270 -14.77 -18.37 -19.32
C SER A 270 -14.07 -19.70 -19.70
N VAL A 271 -13.01 -19.64 -20.50
CA VAL A 271 -12.19 -20.81 -20.88
C VAL A 271 -11.54 -21.48 -19.66
N TRP A 272 -11.04 -20.70 -18.69
CA TRP A 272 -10.51 -21.25 -17.43
C TRP A 272 -11.57 -21.90 -16.56
N LYS A 273 -12.77 -21.37 -16.54
CA LYS A 273 -13.91 -21.96 -15.81
C LYS A 273 -14.33 -23.29 -16.45
N GLU A 274 -14.40 -23.36 -17.76
CA GLU A 274 -14.71 -24.58 -18.52
C GLU A 274 -13.62 -25.66 -18.35
N MET A 275 -12.36 -25.32 -18.40
CA MET A 275 -11.26 -26.28 -18.18
C MET A 275 -11.22 -26.82 -16.74
N ARG A 276 -11.67 -26.04 -15.76
CA ARG A 276 -11.74 -26.48 -14.36
C ARG A 276 -12.91 -27.42 -14.10
N THR A 277 -14.04 -27.21 -14.78
CA THR A 277 -15.20 -28.15 -14.75
C THR A 277 -14.90 -29.45 -15.47
N LEU A 278 -14.20 -29.44 -16.57
CA LEU A 278 -13.77 -30.64 -17.28
C LEU A 278 -12.78 -31.52 -16.48
N ARG A 279 -11.84 -30.92 -15.75
CA ARG A 279 -10.93 -31.65 -14.85
C ARG A 279 -11.62 -32.20 -13.59
N ALA A 280 -12.73 -31.62 -13.15
CA ALA A 280 -13.50 -32.11 -12.00
C ALA A 280 -14.47 -33.22 -12.37
N SER A 281 -14.71 -33.49 -13.67
CA SER A 281 -15.55 -34.59 -14.17
C SER A 281 -14.76 -35.83 -14.59
N GLU A 282 -13.41 -35.78 -14.53
CA GLU A 282 -12.51 -36.91 -14.85
C GLU A 282 -11.89 -37.56 -13.59
N THR A 283 -12.33 -37.17 -12.37
CA THR A 283 -11.97 -37.79 -11.09
C THR A 283 -13.19 -38.35 -10.41
#